data_435f88230c9c6b46e56ede3aadbbea7d
#
_entry.id   435f88230c9c6b46e56ede3aadbbea7d
#
_cell.length_a   1.000
_cell.length_b   1.000
_cell.length_c   1.000
_cell.angle_alpha   90.00
_cell.angle_beta   90.00
_cell.angle_gamma   90.00
#
_symmetry.space_group_name_H-M   'P 1'
#
loop_
_entity.id
_entity.type
_entity.pdbx_description
1 polymer ?
#
loop_
_entity_poly.entity_id
_entity_poly.type
_entity_poly.pdbx_seq_one_letter_code
_entity_poly.pdbx_strand_id
1 'polypeptide(L)'
;VLVQDLAQRAALVRGAELLGLPAVGTMPHALILLMGGLVPALEAFDEVIGPEVPRVALVDTLGDEKFEALAAAKALADRLAAVRLDTPGSRRGSMLQILKEVRWELDRAGHRHVKLFVSGGLDEDKLLELNEAVDGGYGVGTAISSATTIDFSMDIVEIEGEAVAKRGKFSGAKHL
;
A
#
# COMPACT_ATOMS: atom_id res chain seq x y z
N VAL A 1 -13.97 2.84 -9.61
CA VAL A 1 -13.15 2.76 -8.38
C VAL A 1 -13.15 1.32 -7.86
N LEU A 2 -14.32 0.69 -7.58
CA LEU A 2 -14.40 -0.69 -7.04
C LEU A 2 -13.79 -1.76 -7.96
N VAL A 3 -13.96 -1.64 -9.27
CA VAL A 3 -13.45 -2.61 -10.26
C VAL A 3 -11.92 -2.52 -10.37
N GLN A 4 -11.36 -1.32 -10.27
CA GLN A 4 -9.92 -1.10 -10.33
C GLN A 4 -9.22 -1.65 -9.08
N ASP A 5 -9.82 -1.49 -7.91
CA ASP A 5 -9.31 -2.04 -6.64
C ASP A 5 -9.34 -3.58 -6.64
N LEU A 6 -10.40 -4.19 -7.16
CA LEU A 6 -10.51 -5.65 -7.30
C LEU A 6 -9.48 -6.22 -8.29
N ALA A 7 -9.22 -5.53 -9.40
CA ALA A 7 -8.22 -5.96 -10.37
C ALA A 7 -6.79 -5.87 -9.81
N GLN A 8 -6.45 -4.83 -9.06
CA GLN A 8 -5.17 -4.70 -8.39
C GLN A 8 -4.98 -5.78 -7.32
N ARG A 9 -5.99 -6.05 -6.50
CA ARG A 9 -5.94 -7.12 -5.49
C ARG A 9 -5.77 -8.49 -6.13
N ALA A 10 -6.50 -8.79 -7.20
CA ALA A 10 -6.36 -10.04 -7.93
C ALA A 10 -4.95 -10.20 -8.54
N ALA A 11 -4.37 -9.13 -9.07
CA ALA A 11 -3.00 -9.14 -9.60
C ALA A 11 -1.95 -9.39 -8.51
N LEU A 12 -2.11 -8.78 -7.32
CA LEU A 12 -1.21 -8.98 -6.19
C LEU A 12 -1.29 -10.40 -5.63
N VAL A 13 -2.49 -10.97 -5.47
CA VAL A 13 -2.69 -12.36 -5.05
C VAL A 13 -2.04 -13.32 -6.06
N ARG A 14 -2.29 -13.11 -7.35
CA ARG A 14 -1.71 -13.95 -8.41
C ARG A 14 -0.18 -13.82 -8.47
N GLY A 15 0.35 -12.62 -8.27
CA GLY A 15 1.79 -12.38 -8.18
C GLY A 15 2.42 -13.13 -7.00
N ALA A 16 1.81 -13.08 -5.83
CA ALA A 16 2.26 -13.81 -4.65
C ALA A 16 2.25 -15.33 -4.90
N GLU A 17 1.19 -15.87 -5.49
CA GLU A 17 1.10 -17.29 -5.87
C GLU A 17 2.22 -17.71 -6.82
N LEU A 18 2.49 -16.92 -7.86
CA LEU A 18 3.55 -17.22 -8.84
C LEU A 18 4.95 -17.19 -8.23
N LEU A 19 5.15 -16.37 -7.19
CA LEU A 19 6.42 -16.25 -6.47
C LEU A 19 6.53 -17.21 -5.28
N GLY A 20 5.48 -18.01 -4.99
CA GLY A 20 5.44 -18.90 -3.83
C GLY A 20 5.41 -18.16 -2.49
N LEU A 21 4.90 -16.91 -2.48
CA LEU A 21 4.78 -16.08 -1.30
C LEU A 21 3.35 -16.15 -0.74
N PRO A 22 3.17 -16.01 0.58
CA PRO A 22 1.84 -15.92 1.16
C PRO A 22 1.17 -14.60 0.71
N ALA A 23 -0.07 -14.70 0.21
CA ALA A 23 -0.90 -13.52 -0.03
C ALA A 23 -1.44 -13.03 1.32
N VAL A 24 -1.10 -11.82 1.71
CA VAL A 24 -1.55 -11.20 2.94
C VAL A 24 -2.42 -9.98 2.66
N GLY A 25 -3.44 -9.79 3.48
CA GLY A 25 -4.29 -8.61 3.48
C GLY A 25 -4.23 -7.87 4.81
N THR A 26 -4.74 -6.66 4.83
CA THR A 26 -4.84 -5.83 6.04
C THR A 26 -6.23 -5.23 6.16
N MET A 27 -6.58 -4.74 7.35
CA MET A 27 -7.83 -4.04 7.61
C MET A 27 -7.99 -2.84 6.66
N PRO A 28 -9.14 -2.68 5.96
CA PRO A 28 -9.39 -1.52 5.12
C PRO A 28 -9.99 -0.35 5.92
N HIS A 29 -9.76 0.89 5.47
CA HIS A 29 -10.43 2.09 6.02
C HIS A 29 -11.96 1.96 6.05
N ALA A 30 -12.54 1.31 5.02
CA ALA A 30 -13.98 1.11 4.93
C ALA A 30 -14.57 0.37 6.14
N LEU A 31 -13.87 -0.59 6.72
CA LEU A 31 -14.32 -1.30 7.92
C LEU A 31 -14.41 -0.33 9.10
N ILE A 32 -13.39 0.49 9.31
CA ILE A 32 -13.35 1.47 10.41
C ILE A 32 -14.49 2.48 10.28
N LEU A 33 -14.75 2.96 9.04
CA LEU A 33 -15.85 3.89 8.76
C LEU A 33 -17.21 3.25 9.02
N LEU A 34 -17.42 2.00 8.62
CA LEU A 34 -18.67 1.27 8.83
C LEU A 34 -18.92 0.97 10.31
N MET A 35 -17.88 0.66 11.06
CA MET A 35 -17.97 0.37 12.49
C MET A 35 -17.99 1.63 13.36
N GLY A 36 -17.81 2.81 12.76
CA GLY A 36 -17.85 4.10 13.45
C GLY A 36 -16.61 4.43 14.29
N GLY A 37 -15.53 3.66 14.16
CA GLY A 37 -14.27 3.90 14.87
C GLY A 37 -13.28 2.75 14.77
N LEU A 38 -12.02 3.04 15.10
CA LEU A 38 -10.95 2.05 15.05
C LEU A 38 -11.16 0.92 16.08
N VAL A 39 -11.43 1.26 17.34
CA VAL A 39 -11.57 0.24 18.39
C VAL A 39 -12.72 -0.72 18.14
N PRO A 40 -13.95 -0.28 17.80
CA PRO A 40 -15.03 -1.19 17.42
C PRO A 40 -14.69 -2.08 16.21
N ALA A 41 -13.96 -1.55 15.23
CA ALA A 41 -13.53 -2.32 14.07
C ALA A 41 -12.49 -3.38 14.44
N LEU A 42 -11.54 -3.07 15.33
CA LEU A 42 -10.53 -4.01 15.82
C LEU A 42 -11.14 -5.13 16.65
N GLU A 43 -12.08 -4.81 17.54
CA GLU A 43 -12.78 -5.79 18.36
C GLU A 43 -13.59 -6.76 17.50
N ALA A 44 -14.35 -6.26 16.53
CA ALA A 44 -15.10 -7.08 15.59
C ALA A 44 -14.17 -7.94 14.71
N PHE A 45 -13.04 -7.39 14.26
CA PHE A 45 -12.03 -8.12 13.51
C PHE A 45 -11.41 -9.24 14.35
N ASP A 46 -11.08 -8.96 15.59
CA ASP A 46 -10.45 -9.91 16.52
C ASP A 46 -11.39 -11.07 16.92
N GLU A 47 -12.69 -10.79 16.98
CA GLU A 47 -13.72 -11.80 17.25
C GLU A 47 -13.92 -12.78 16.09
N VAL A 48 -13.87 -12.29 14.85
CA VAL A 48 -14.25 -13.05 13.65
C VAL A 48 -13.04 -13.74 12.99
N ILE A 49 -11.87 -13.12 13.04
CA ILE A 49 -10.69 -13.60 12.32
C ILE A 49 -9.85 -14.52 13.21
N GLY A 50 -9.46 -15.66 12.66
CA GLY A 50 -8.65 -16.67 13.37
C GLY A 50 -7.33 -16.13 13.93
N PRO A 51 -6.80 -16.77 14.99
CA PRO A 51 -5.61 -16.28 15.71
C PRO A 51 -4.32 -16.34 14.87
N GLU A 52 -4.31 -17.08 13.76
CA GLU A 52 -3.19 -17.21 12.84
C GLU A 52 -2.94 -15.93 12.02
N VAL A 53 -3.95 -15.06 11.92
CA VAL A 53 -3.83 -13.78 11.18
C VAL A 53 -3.34 -12.70 12.14
N PRO A 54 -2.20 -12.05 11.86
CA PRO A 54 -1.68 -10.97 12.69
C PRO A 54 -2.67 -9.79 12.79
N ARG A 55 -2.83 -9.25 14.00
CA ARG A 55 -3.66 -8.05 14.24
C ARG A 55 -2.84 -6.81 13.87
N VAL A 56 -3.16 -6.23 12.73
CA VAL A 56 -2.56 -5.00 12.22
C VAL A 56 -3.61 -3.90 12.19
N ALA A 57 -3.47 -2.90 13.07
CA ALA A 57 -4.40 -1.79 13.19
C ALA A 57 -4.07 -0.68 12.20
N LEU A 58 -5.06 -0.21 11.43
CA LEU A 58 -4.94 0.93 10.52
C LEU A 58 -5.29 2.22 11.26
N VAL A 59 -4.32 3.08 11.53
CA VAL A 59 -4.39 4.12 12.55
C VAL A 59 -4.55 5.56 12.02
N ASP A 60 -4.92 5.73 10.77
CA ASP A 60 -5.01 7.04 10.10
C ASP A 60 -6.38 7.32 9.46
N THR A 61 -7.43 6.64 9.92
CA THR A 61 -8.76 6.76 9.30
C THR A 61 -9.53 7.98 9.80
N LEU A 62 -9.67 8.14 11.09
CA LEU A 62 -10.54 9.18 11.72
C LEU A 62 -9.78 10.13 12.62
N GLY A 63 -8.75 9.67 13.29
CA GLY A 63 -7.99 10.41 14.29
C GLY A 63 -6.53 10.67 13.86
N ASP A 64 -5.78 11.19 14.83
CA ASP A 64 -4.34 11.34 14.74
C ASP A 64 -3.68 9.98 14.98
N GLU A 65 -2.67 9.65 14.20
CA GLU A 65 -2.02 8.34 14.11
C GLU A 65 -1.52 7.85 15.48
N LYS A 66 -0.94 8.72 16.30
CA LYS A 66 -0.43 8.34 17.61
C LYS A 66 -1.53 8.01 18.61
N PHE A 67 -2.63 8.75 18.60
CA PHE A 67 -3.76 8.49 19.52
C PHE A 67 -4.50 7.23 19.11
N GLU A 68 -4.70 7.01 17.82
CA GLU A 68 -5.29 5.78 17.29
C GLU A 68 -4.38 4.57 17.56
N ALA A 69 -3.05 4.71 17.44
CA ALA A 69 -2.09 3.66 17.76
C ALA A 69 -2.14 3.26 19.24
N LEU A 70 -2.21 4.24 20.14
CA LEU A 70 -2.36 4.00 21.58
C LEU A 70 -3.72 3.37 21.93
N ALA A 71 -4.80 3.79 21.26
CA ALA A 71 -6.12 3.21 21.43
C ALA A 71 -6.16 1.74 20.98
N ALA A 72 -5.55 1.44 19.83
CA ALA A 72 -5.41 0.08 19.33
C ALA A 72 -4.58 -0.81 20.28
N ALA A 73 -3.44 -0.30 20.75
CA ALA A 73 -2.58 -1.01 21.69
C ALA A 73 -3.26 -1.27 23.03
N LYS A 74 -4.08 -0.34 23.51
CA LYS A 74 -4.89 -0.53 24.71
C LYS A 74 -6.00 -1.58 24.51
N ALA A 75 -6.65 -1.59 23.34
CA ALA A 75 -7.77 -2.49 23.05
C ALA A 75 -7.30 -3.95 22.87
N LEU A 76 -6.22 -4.18 22.16
CA LEU A 76 -5.75 -5.52 21.84
C LEU A 76 -4.57 -6.01 22.71
N ALA A 77 -3.90 -5.13 23.43
CA ALA A 77 -2.74 -5.42 24.27
C ALA A 77 -1.69 -6.28 23.50
N ASP A 78 -1.26 -7.41 24.06
CA ASP A 78 -0.23 -8.29 23.47
C ASP A 78 -0.66 -8.95 22.13
N ARG A 79 -1.96 -8.89 21.79
CA ARG A 79 -2.48 -9.41 20.52
C ARG A 79 -2.24 -8.46 19.34
N LEU A 80 -1.98 -7.17 19.60
CA LEU A 80 -1.65 -6.22 18.54
C LEU A 80 -0.24 -6.47 18.02
N ALA A 81 -0.13 -6.95 16.79
CA ALA A 81 1.16 -7.23 16.16
C ALA A 81 1.81 -5.98 15.58
N ALA A 82 1.03 -5.11 14.97
CA ALA A 82 1.53 -3.90 14.32
C ALA A 82 0.45 -2.82 14.22
N VAL A 83 0.90 -1.57 14.03
CA VAL A 83 0.07 -0.48 13.53
C VAL A 83 0.49 -0.12 12.11
N ARG A 84 -0.49 0.14 11.24
CA ARG A 84 -0.28 0.53 9.85
C ARG A 84 -0.66 1.98 9.64
N LEU A 85 0.26 2.73 9.06
CA LEU A 85 0.07 4.11 8.63
C LEU A 85 -0.04 4.15 7.10
N ASP A 86 -1.13 4.73 6.60
CA ASP A 86 -1.43 4.92 5.17
C ASP A 86 -1.69 6.39 4.85
N THR A 87 -1.21 7.27 5.71
CA THR A 87 -1.52 8.70 5.74
C THR A 87 -1.12 9.38 4.43
N PRO A 88 -2.09 9.99 3.71
CA PRO A 88 -1.83 10.62 2.42
C PRO A 88 -0.94 11.86 2.55
N GLY A 89 -0.07 12.06 1.56
CA GLY A 89 0.86 13.19 1.53
C GLY A 89 0.20 14.57 1.63
N SER A 90 -1.07 14.69 1.22
CA SER A 90 -1.84 15.92 1.33
C SER A 90 -2.17 16.34 2.78
N ARG A 91 -2.13 15.39 3.73
CA ARG A 91 -2.49 15.63 5.13
C ARG A 91 -1.29 15.71 6.06
N ARG A 92 -0.13 15.27 5.64
CA ARG A 92 1.05 15.13 6.50
C ARG A 92 2.24 15.98 6.06
N GLY A 93 3.13 16.26 6.99
CA GLY A 93 4.50 16.67 6.70
C GLY A 93 5.38 15.46 6.40
N SER A 94 6.43 15.26 7.20
CA SER A 94 7.33 14.12 7.07
C SER A 94 6.71 12.85 7.69
N MET A 95 6.52 11.80 6.88
CA MET A 95 6.11 10.48 7.38
C MET A 95 7.11 9.92 8.39
N LEU A 96 8.40 10.14 8.16
CA LEU A 96 9.45 9.71 9.07
C LEU A 96 9.28 10.30 10.48
N GLN A 97 8.89 11.57 10.58
CA GLN A 97 8.66 12.21 11.88
C GLN A 97 7.42 11.64 12.57
N ILE A 98 6.34 11.40 11.83
CA ILE A 98 5.13 10.76 12.36
C ILE A 98 5.46 9.36 12.90
N LEU A 99 6.21 8.55 12.15
CA LEU A 99 6.63 7.21 12.59
C LEU A 99 7.46 7.27 13.88
N LYS A 100 8.42 8.19 13.96
CA LYS A 100 9.24 8.38 15.16
C LYS A 100 8.40 8.79 16.37
N GLU A 101 7.40 9.64 16.17
CA GLU A 101 6.46 10.06 17.22
C GLU A 101 5.59 8.89 17.67
N VAL A 102 4.99 8.15 16.75
CA VAL A 102 4.17 6.96 17.06
C VAL A 102 5.00 5.90 17.79
N ARG A 103 6.22 5.63 17.35
CA ARG A 103 7.14 4.70 18.02
C ARG A 103 7.43 5.14 19.46
N TRP A 104 7.78 6.41 19.63
CA TRP A 104 8.08 6.95 20.93
C TRP A 104 6.90 6.86 21.91
N GLU A 105 5.68 7.16 21.46
CA GLU A 105 4.47 7.06 22.28
C GLU A 105 4.13 5.60 22.63
N LEU A 106 4.23 4.67 21.69
CA LEU A 106 4.04 3.25 21.96
C LEU A 106 5.06 2.71 22.95
N ASP A 107 6.34 3.10 22.83
CA ASP A 107 7.40 2.68 23.75
C ASP A 107 7.18 3.23 25.15
N ARG A 108 6.80 4.50 25.26
CA ARG A 108 6.49 5.16 26.52
C ARG A 108 5.29 4.52 27.23
N ALA A 109 4.30 4.07 26.47
CA ALA A 109 3.14 3.38 26.98
C ALA A 109 3.38 1.88 27.29
N GLY A 110 4.58 1.35 27.02
CA GLY A 110 4.94 -0.05 27.30
C GLY A 110 4.69 -1.03 26.15
N HIS A 111 4.26 -0.54 24.97
CA HIS A 111 3.90 -1.37 23.81
C HIS A 111 5.07 -1.50 22.81
N ARG A 112 6.27 -1.80 23.27
CA ARG A 112 7.49 -1.94 22.44
C ARG A 112 7.42 -3.09 21.43
N HIS A 113 6.59 -4.09 21.68
CA HIS A 113 6.39 -5.23 20.78
C HIS A 113 5.60 -4.89 19.51
N VAL A 114 4.80 -3.81 19.55
CA VAL A 114 3.98 -3.38 18.42
C VAL A 114 4.87 -2.81 17.32
N LYS A 115 4.82 -3.41 16.14
CA LYS A 115 5.63 -2.99 14.99
C LYS A 115 4.97 -1.86 14.20
N LEU A 116 5.78 -1.10 13.47
CA LEU A 116 5.33 -0.05 12.56
C LEU A 116 5.32 -0.56 11.12
N PHE A 117 4.16 -0.51 10.49
CA PHE A 117 3.93 -0.86 9.10
C PHE A 117 3.51 0.39 8.32
N VAL A 118 4.04 0.60 7.12
CA VAL A 118 3.73 1.76 6.29
C VAL A 118 3.21 1.34 4.93
N SER A 119 2.21 2.07 4.44
CA SER A 119 1.67 1.91 3.10
C SER A 119 1.25 3.27 2.52
N GLY A 120 0.73 3.27 1.29
CA GLY A 120 0.25 4.48 0.65
C GLY A 120 1.30 5.20 -0.20
N GLY A 121 1.28 4.94 -1.51
CA GLY A 121 2.11 5.62 -2.48
C GLY A 121 3.62 5.47 -2.27
N LEU A 122 4.06 4.30 -1.78
CA LEU A 122 5.47 3.99 -1.57
C LEU A 122 6.14 3.63 -2.90
N ASP A 123 7.35 4.14 -3.06
CA ASP A 123 8.32 3.84 -4.10
C ASP A 123 9.69 3.52 -3.47
N GLU A 124 10.68 3.20 -4.28
CA GLU A 124 12.01 2.80 -3.81
C GLU A 124 12.69 3.89 -2.96
N ASP A 125 12.58 5.16 -3.34
CA ASP A 125 13.19 6.27 -2.60
C ASP A 125 12.56 6.44 -1.22
N LYS A 126 11.23 6.33 -1.13
CA LYS A 126 10.52 6.38 0.15
C LYS A 126 10.82 5.20 1.05
N LEU A 127 11.01 4.00 0.49
CA LEU A 127 11.44 2.84 1.27
C LEU A 127 12.80 3.09 1.92
N LEU A 128 13.75 3.66 1.18
CA LEU A 128 15.07 4.01 1.71
C LEU A 128 14.97 5.10 2.80
N GLU A 129 14.15 6.14 2.59
CA GLU A 129 13.92 7.21 3.57
C GLU A 129 13.36 6.68 4.90
N LEU A 130 12.40 5.74 4.83
CA LEU A 130 11.65 5.28 6.00
C LEU A 130 12.28 4.06 6.70
N ASN A 131 13.28 3.44 6.10
CA ASN A 131 13.83 2.17 6.56
C ASN A 131 14.36 2.19 8.01
N GLU A 132 14.80 3.33 8.51
CA GLU A 132 15.28 3.45 9.91
C GLU A 132 14.15 3.42 10.96
N ALA A 133 12.90 3.69 10.56
CA ALA A 133 11.77 3.83 11.47
C ALA A 133 10.71 2.73 11.30
N VAL A 134 10.82 1.87 10.29
CA VAL A 134 9.85 0.82 9.97
C VAL A 134 10.44 -0.54 10.29
N ASP A 135 9.78 -1.27 11.18
CA ASP A 135 10.18 -2.62 11.62
C ASP A 135 9.09 -3.68 11.38
N GLY A 136 7.91 -3.27 10.94
CA GLY A 136 6.76 -4.14 10.65
C GLY A 136 6.65 -4.55 9.19
N GLY A 137 7.04 -3.68 8.28
CA GLY A 137 7.00 -3.92 6.84
C GLY A 137 6.36 -2.79 6.03
N TYR A 138 6.26 -3.01 4.72
CA TYR A 138 5.77 -2.03 3.77
C TYR A 138 4.66 -2.59 2.88
N GLY A 139 3.63 -1.79 2.64
CA GLY A 139 2.59 -2.06 1.65
C GLY A 139 2.88 -1.31 0.35
N VAL A 140 3.44 -1.98 -0.65
CA VAL A 140 3.73 -1.40 -1.96
C VAL A 140 2.69 -1.91 -2.96
N GLY A 141 1.97 -1.01 -3.59
CA GLY A 141 0.94 -1.34 -4.57
C GLY A 141 1.22 -0.74 -5.94
N THR A 142 0.94 0.54 -6.09
CA THR A 142 0.99 1.25 -7.38
C THR A 142 2.36 1.19 -8.04
N ALA A 143 3.45 1.28 -7.28
CA ALA A 143 4.80 1.19 -7.83
C ALA A 143 5.10 -0.16 -8.50
N ILE A 144 4.42 -1.24 -8.06
CA ILE A 144 4.55 -2.58 -8.68
C ILE A 144 3.56 -2.74 -9.85
N SER A 145 2.29 -2.34 -9.64
CA SER A 145 1.21 -2.59 -10.62
C SER A 145 1.14 -1.57 -11.75
N SER A 146 1.75 -0.41 -11.59
CA SER A 146 1.73 0.71 -12.54
C SER A 146 3.15 1.16 -12.87
N ALA A 147 3.97 0.24 -13.36
CA ALA A 147 5.30 0.54 -13.86
C ALA A 147 5.21 1.58 -15.00
N THR A 148 6.28 2.36 -15.18
CA THR A 148 6.40 3.33 -16.27
C THR A 148 6.09 2.63 -17.60
N THR A 149 5.11 3.17 -18.33
CA THR A 149 4.73 2.65 -19.65
C THR A 149 5.89 2.80 -20.62
N ILE A 150 6.21 1.70 -21.30
CA ILE A 150 7.05 1.78 -22.50
C ILE A 150 6.10 2.02 -23.65
N ASP A 151 6.18 3.21 -24.23
CA ASP A 151 5.33 3.58 -25.36
C ASP A 151 5.81 2.89 -26.64
N PHE A 152 4.90 2.12 -27.24
CA PHE A 152 5.10 1.57 -28.57
C PHE A 152 4.15 2.27 -29.54
N SER A 153 4.65 2.67 -30.70
CA SER A 153 3.83 3.06 -31.83
C SER A 153 3.97 2.04 -32.95
N MET A 154 2.88 1.72 -33.58
CA MET A 154 2.85 0.90 -34.79
C MET A 154 2.33 1.74 -35.94
N ASP A 155 3.12 1.88 -36.99
CA ASP A 155 2.76 2.61 -38.17
C ASP A 155 2.83 1.65 -39.39
N ILE A 156 1.82 1.72 -40.27
CA ILE A 156 1.88 1.05 -41.56
C ILE A 156 2.86 1.83 -42.46
N VAL A 157 3.85 1.12 -42.98
CA VAL A 157 4.87 1.71 -43.87
C VAL A 157 4.86 1.09 -45.27
N GLU A 158 4.12 -0.03 -45.44
CA GLU A 158 3.98 -0.74 -46.70
C GLU A 158 2.66 -1.50 -46.75
N ILE A 159 1.99 -1.57 -47.89
CA ILE A 159 0.82 -2.38 -48.16
C ILE A 159 1.04 -3.12 -49.49
N GLU A 160 0.99 -4.47 -49.49
CA GLU A 160 1.15 -5.32 -50.69
C GLU A 160 2.39 -5.00 -51.53
N GLY A 161 3.51 -4.63 -50.88
CA GLY A 161 4.75 -4.23 -51.53
C GLY A 161 4.86 -2.78 -51.94
N GLU A 162 3.78 -2.03 -51.81
CA GLU A 162 3.77 -0.58 -52.08
C GLU A 162 4.06 0.24 -50.84
N ALA A 163 5.00 1.16 -50.95
CA ALA A 163 5.43 2.01 -49.85
C ALA A 163 4.36 3.05 -49.53
N VAL A 164 3.67 2.88 -48.42
CA VAL A 164 2.64 3.77 -47.90
C VAL A 164 2.94 4.13 -46.46
N ALA A 165 2.96 5.39 -46.15
CA ALA A 165 3.13 5.82 -44.76
C ALA A 165 2.35 7.10 -44.49
N LYS A 166 1.94 7.28 -43.23
CA LYS A 166 1.37 8.54 -42.74
C LYS A 166 2.36 9.68 -43.01
N ARG A 167 1.85 10.85 -43.37
CA ARG A 167 2.70 12.07 -43.56
C ARG A 167 3.54 12.30 -42.29
N GLY A 168 4.85 12.45 -42.49
CA GLY A 168 5.82 12.61 -41.41
C GLY A 168 6.41 11.30 -40.88
N LYS A 169 5.94 10.13 -41.37
CA LYS A 169 6.54 8.81 -41.12
C LYS A 169 7.31 8.35 -42.37
N PHE A 170 8.25 7.46 -42.19
CA PHE A 170 9.05 6.90 -43.29
C PHE A 170 8.56 5.51 -43.68
N SER A 171 8.37 5.30 -44.97
CA SER A 171 8.26 3.97 -45.56
C SER A 171 9.59 3.55 -46.17
N GLY A 172 9.75 2.26 -46.48
CA GLY A 172 10.98 1.75 -47.10
C GLY A 172 11.40 2.50 -48.39
N ALA A 173 10.43 2.94 -49.20
CA ALA A 173 10.72 3.70 -50.43
C ALA A 173 11.05 5.19 -50.21
N LYS A 174 10.89 5.72 -49.01
CA LYS A 174 11.18 7.13 -48.68
C LYS A 174 12.58 7.37 -48.11
N HIS A 175 13.40 6.36 -48.08
CA HIS A 175 14.78 6.41 -47.58
C HIS A 175 15.81 6.76 -48.67
N LEU A 176 15.35 7.27 -49.80
CA LEU A 176 16.23 7.68 -50.90
C LEU A 176 16.55 9.16 -50.85
#